data_8137d1fe295722a83555bfdff63f5f51
#
_entry.id   8137d1fe295722a83555bfdff63f5f51
#
_cell.length_a   1.000
_cell.length_b   1.000
_cell.length_c   1.000
_cell.angle_alpha   90.00
_cell.angle_beta   90.00
_cell.angle_gamma   90.00
#
_symmetry.space_group_name_H-M   'P 1'
#
loop_
_entity.id
_entity.type
_entity.pdbx_description
1 polymer ?
#
loop_
_entity_poly.entity_id
_entity_poly.type
_entity_poly.pdbx_seq_one_letter_code
_entity_poly.pdbx_strand_id
1 'polypeptide(L)'
;MRAITAAEQGFALCEVCGRLDKMAEHARCPRCNAPLHRRKPHSLERSWALLIAAYVLYLPANLLPIMETRSLFGVQRDTIMSGVAFLWNSGSWMLALIVFVASVAVPLLKLLSLTALLLAVQRRSQGEPLQHARLYRLLELVGRW
;
A
#
# COMPACT_ATOMS: atom_id res chain seq x y z
N MET A 1 17.20 -13.09 -24.36
CA MET A 1 17.68 -11.73 -24.71
C MET A 1 17.31 -10.81 -23.57
N ARG A 2 18.29 -10.23 -22.88
CA ARG A 2 18.06 -9.30 -21.76
C ARG A 2 17.78 -7.93 -22.38
N ALA A 3 16.58 -7.40 -22.21
CA ALA A 3 16.25 -6.06 -22.68
C ALA A 3 17.07 -5.03 -21.89
N ILE A 4 17.90 -4.27 -22.58
CA ILE A 4 18.68 -3.18 -22.00
C ILE A 4 17.73 -2.06 -21.62
N THR A 5 17.68 -1.72 -20.35
CA THR A 5 16.78 -0.65 -19.86
C THR A 5 17.42 0.72 -20.06
N ALA A 6 16.61 1.77 -20.25
CA ALA A 6 17.09 3.14 -20.35
C ALA A 6 17.91 3.57 -19.11
N ALA A 7 17.57 3.02 -17.95
CA ALA A 7 18.30 3.25 -16.70
C ALA A 7 19.73 2.64 -16.71
N GLU A 8 19.92 1.49 -17.38
CA GLU A 8 21.25 0.88 -17.56
C GLU A 8 22.12 1.70 -18.51
N GLN A 9 21.50 2.39 -19.46
CA GLN A 9 22.17 3.30 -20.40
C GLN A 9 22.42 4.70 -19.81
N GLY A 10 22.05 4.93 -18.56
CA GLY A 10 22.28 6.22 -17.87
C GLY A 10 21.27 7.31 -18.25
N PHE A 11 20.12 6.97 -18.81
CA PHE A 11 19.06 7.94 -19.10
C PHE A 11 18.13 8.11 -17.90
N ALA A 12 17.70 9.35 -17.65
CA ALA A 12 16.68 9.71 -16.69
C ALA A 12 15.55 10.51 -17.35
N LEU A 13 14.32 10.26 -16.91
CA LEU A 13 13.13 10.98 -17.35
C LEU A 13 12.90 12.17 -16.43
N CYS A 14 12.74 13.36 -17.00
CA CYS A 14 12.35 14.55 -16.22
C CYS A 14 10.89 14.45 -15.80
N GLU A 15 10.60 14.52 -14.49
CA GLU A 15 9.23 14.42 -13.95
C GLU A 15 8.36 15.64 -14.31
N VAL A 16 8.97 16.79 -14.66
CA VAL A 16 8.24 18.04 -14.94
C VAL A 16 7.89 18.17 -16.41
N CYS A 17 8.84 17.93 -17.33
CA CYS A 17 8.62 18.14 -18.75
C CYS A 17 8.62 16.86 -19.60
N GLY A 18 8.81 15.69 -19.01
CA GLY A 18 8.78 14.39 -19.70
C GLY A 18 9.98 14.14 -20.65
N ARG A 19 11.01 14.99 -20.65
CA ARG A 19 12.17 14.80 -21.50
C ARG A 19 13.08 13.71 -20.95
N LEU A 20 13.54 12.83 -21.83
CA LEU A 20 14.57 11.84 -21.53
C LEU A 20 15.94 12.46 -21.80
N ASP A 21 16.84 12.45 -20.82
CA ASP A 21 18.19 13.00 -20.95
C ASP A 21 19.23 12.09 -20.28
N LYS A 22 20.48 12.18 -20.71
CA LYS A 22 21.58 11.47 -20.07
C LYS A 22 21.89 12.10 -18.71
N MET A 23 21.99 11.28 -17.70
CA MET A 23 22.26 11.69 -16.35
C MET A 23 23.77 11.94 -16.17
N ALA A 24 24.17 13.20 -16.12
CA ALA A 24 25.47 13.61 -15.55
C ALA A 24 25.36 13.76 -14.03
N GLU A 25 26.46 13.66 -13.30
CA GLU A 25 26.48 13.97 -11.86
C GLU A 25 25.94 15.37 -11.62
N HIS A 26 24.87 15.53 -10.82
CA HIS A 26 24.14 16.78 -10.57
C HIS A 26 23.35 17.33 -11.76
N ALA A 27 22.86 16.47 -12.64
CA ALA A 27 22.14 16.88 -13.83
C ALA A 27 20.82 17.59 -13.50
N ARG A 28 20.67 18.78 -14.07
CA ARG A 28 19.39 19.48 -14.19
C ARG A 28 18.87 19.32 -15.60
N CYS A 29 17.56 19.25 -15.75
CA CYS A 29 16.95 19.16 -17.07
C CYS A 29 17.30 20.40 -17.91
N PRO A 30 17.87 20.25 -19.12
CA PRO A 30 18.24 21.38 -19.97
C PRO A 30 17.05 22.17 -20.48
N ARG A 31 15.83 21.63 -20.37
CA ARG A 31 14.61 22.30 -20.83
C ARG A 31 13.88 23.07 -19.74
N CYS A 32 13.74 22.53 -18.53
CA CYS A 32 12.95 23.13 -17.45
C CYS A 32 13.76 23.39 -16.18
N ASN A 33 15.06 23.09 -16.20
CA ASN A 33 15.99 23.27 -15.07
C ASN A 33 15.60 22.50 -13.79
N ALA A 34 14.63 21.58 -13.86
CA ALA A 34 14.25 20.71 -12.74
C ALA A 34 15.36 19.70 -12.44
N PRO A 35 15.56 19.31 -11.16
CA PRO A 35 16.54 18.31 -10.79
C PRO A 35 16.15 16.94 -11.37
N LEU A 36 17.11 16.28 -12.02
CA LEU A 36 16.95 14.93 -12.56
C LEU A 36 17.39 13.93 -11.51
N HIS A 37 16.48 13.04 -11.11
CA HIS A 37 16.76 11.97 -10.18
C HIS A 37 16.58 10.62 -10.86
N ARG A 38 17.54 9.72 -10.70
CA ARG A 38 17.45 8.35 -11.19
C ARG A 38 16.40 7.54 -10.43
N ARG A 39 16.21 7.83 -9.16
CA ARG A 39 15.15 7.33 -8.28
C ARG A 39 14.77 8.44 -7.30
N LYS A 40 13.50 8.49 -6.90
CA LYS A 40 13.07 9.42 -5.84
C LYS A 40 13.87 9.16 -4.57
N PRO A 41 14.57 10.20 -4.03
CA PRO A 41 15.29 10.05 -2.78
C PRO A 41 14.30 9.71 -1.66
N HIS A 42 14.75 8.89 -0.70
CA HIS A 42 13.98 8.50 0.49
C HIS A 42 12.62 7.83 0.24
N SER A 43 12.39 7.24 -0.95
CA SER A 43 11.11 6.59 -1.26
C SER A 43 10.81 5.41 -0.31
N LEU A 44 11.83 4.60 0.03
CA LEU A 44 11.69 3.48 0.96
C LEU A 44 11.36 3.95 2.39
N GLU A 45 12.03 4.97 2.89
CA GLU A 45 11.78 5.52 4.23
C GLU A 45 10.36 6.05 4.35
N ARG A 46 9.90 6.81 3.35
CA ARG A 46 8.52 7.32 3.30
C ARG A 46 7.49 6.20 3.25
N SER A 47 7.76 5.15 2.46
CA SER A 47 6.87 4.00 2.38
C SER A 47 6.79 3.24 3.70
N TRP A 48 7.92 3.06 4.40
CA TRP A 48 7.95 2.46 5.73
C TRP A 48 7.20 3.30 6.76
N ALA A 49 7.42 4.62 6.77
CA ALA A 49 6.72 5.53 7.67
C ALA A 49 5.19 5.44 7.48
N LEU A 50 4.71 5.46 6.24
CA LEU A 50 3.30 5.33 5.93
C LEU A 50 2.74 3.96 6.30
N LEU A 51 3.51 2.89 6.11
CA LEU A 51 3.09 1.54 6.47
C LEU A 51 2.96 1.38 7.98
N ILE A 52 3.93 1.89 8.74
CA ILE A 52 3.87 1.88 10.21
C ILE A 52 2.68 2.70 10.71
N ALA A 53 2.47 3.90 10.15
CA ALA A 53 1.30 4.71 10.48
C ALA A 53 -0.01 3.97 10.18
N ALA A 54 -0.10 3.26 9.06
CA ALA A 54 -1.27 2.46 8.72
C ALA A 54 -1.52 1.32 9.72
N TYR A 55 -0.48 0.61 10.17
CA TYR A 55 -0.61 -0.40 11.23
C TYR A 55 -1.07 0.20 12.56
N VAL A 56 -0.48 1.33 12.96
CA VAL A 56 -0.86 2.02 14.21
C VAL A 56 -2.32 2.48 14.17
N LEU A 57 -2.77 3.02 13.04
CA LEU A 57 -4.16 3.47 12.89
C LEU A 57 -5.15 2.31 12.71
N TYR A 58 -4.69 1.17 12.19
CA TYR A 58 -5.54 0.00 12.00
C TYR A 58 -6.05 -0.59 13.33
N LEU A 59 -5.22 -0.57 14.38
CA LEU A 59 -5.60 -1.06 15.70
C LEU A 59 -6.80 -0.28 16.28
N PRO A 60 -6.74 1.05 16.44
CA PRO A 60 -7.87 1.81 16.98
C PRO A 60 -9.09 1.77 16.06
N ALA A 61 -8.90 1.70 14.73
CA ALA A 61 -10.01 1.62 13.78
C ALA A 61 -10.88 0.37 13.98
N ASN A 62 -10.31 -0.73 14.46
CA ASN A 62 -11.04 -1.98 14.73
C ASN A 62 -11.52 -2.12 16.18
N LEU A 63 -10.88 -1.42 17.12
CA LEU A 63 -11.18 -1.55 18.56
C LEU A 63 -12.10 -0.46 19.08
N LEU A 64 -12.05 0.74 18.49
CA LEU A 64 -12.90 1.84 18.93
C LEU A 64 -14.34 1.68 18.41
N PRO A 65 -15.33 2.05 19.24
CA PRO A 65 -16.72 2.05 18.80
C PRO A 65 -16.93 3.10 17.71
N ILE A 66 -17.50 2.67 16.58
CA ILE A 66 -17.78 3.51 15.43
C ILE A 66 -19.15 4.17 15.57
N MET A 67 -20.07 3.52 16.28
CA MET A 67 -21.44 3.93 16.41
C MET A 67 -21.91 3.83 17.87
N GLU A 68 -22.53 4.90 18.36
CA GLU A 68 -23.25 4.89 19.63
C GLU A 68 -24.76 4.94 19.34
N THR A 69 -25.44 3.85 19.57
CA THR A 69 -26.90 3.79 19.47
C THR A 69 -27.51 4.07 20.83
N ARG A 70 -28.21 5.21 20.94
CA ARG A 70 -28.97 5.59 22.13
C ARG A 70 -30.41 5.10 22.01
N SER A 71 -30.76 4.12 22.81
CA SER A 71 -32.13 3.62 22.94
C SER A 71 -32.71 4.08 24.28
N LEU A 72 -34.03 4.04 24.40
CA LEU A 72 -34.74 4.30 25.68
C LEU A 72 -34.30 3.36 26.81
N PHE A 73 -33.66 2.23 26.48
CA PHE A 73 -33.20 1.21 27.41
C PHE A 73 -31.68 1.24 27.67
N GLY A 74 -30.93 2.18 27.05
CA GLY A 74 -29.49 2.29 27.29
C GLY A 74 -28.68 2.81 26.10
N VAL A 75 -27.39 2.98 26.33
CA VAL A 75 -26.41 3.37 25.31
C VAL A 75 -25.62 2.12 24.90
N GLN A 76 -25.74 1.72 23.65
CA GLN A 76 -24.99 0.61 23.09
C GLN A 76 -23.85 1.17 22.22
N ARG A 77 -22.64 0.71 22.46
CA ARG A 77 -21.43 1.08 21.70
C ARG A 77 -21.06 -0.05 20.79
N ASP A 78 -21.21 0.17 19.49
CA ASP A 78 -20.96 -0.85 18.49
C ASP A 78 -19.62 -0.65 17.81
N THR A 79 -18.77 -1.68 17.91
CA THR A 79 -17.52 -1.83 17.18
C THR A 79 -17.78 -2.65 15.92
N ILE A 80 -16.86 -2.67 14.96
CA ILE A 80 -16.95 -3.56 13.78
C ILE A 80 -17.10 -5.02 14.22
N MET A 81 -16.34 -5.43 15.23
CA MET A 81 -16.35 -6.80 15.74
C MET A 81 -17.66 -7.15 16.47
N SER A 82 -18.25 -6.21 17.22
CA SER A 82 -19.57 -6.44 17.85
C SER A 82 -20.66 -6.60 16.80
N GLY A 83 -20.61 -5.82 15.71
CA GLY A 83 -21.54 -5.96 14.57
C GLY A 83 -21.43 -7.33 13.89
N VAL A 84 -20.22 -7.83 13.65
CA VAL A 84 -20.00 -9.18 13.11
C VAL A 84 -20.54 -10.24 14.07
N ALA A 85 -20.27 -10.13 15.36
CA ALA A 85 -20.77 -11.06 16.37
C ALA A 85 -22.30 -11.06 16.46
N PHE A 86 -22.93 -9.89 16.38
CA PHE A 86 -24.37 -9.74 16.36
C PHE A 86 -25.00 -10.45 15.13
N LEU A 87 -24.44 -10.21 13.93
CA LEU A 87 -24.89 -10.87 12.70
C LEU A 87 -24.72 -12.38 12.76
N TRP A 88 -23.64 -12.85 13.38
CA TRP A 88 -23.40 -14.28 13.57
C TRP A 88 -24.47 -14.91 14.48
N ASN A 89 -24.75 -14.30 15.62
CA ASN A 89 -25.74 -14.79 16.58
C ASN A 89 -27.18 -14.67 16.06
N SER A 90 -27.46 -13.71 15.18
CA SER A 90 -28.80 -13.58 14.54
C SER A 90 -29.06 -14.57 13.40
N GLY A 91 -28.14 -15.54 13.18
CA GLY A 91 -28.30 -16.57 12.15
C GLY A 91 -27.90 -16.14 10.74
N SER A 92 -27.47 -14.89 10.55
CA SER A 92 -27.04 -14.34 9.25
C SER A 92 -25.53 -14.51 9.04
N TRP A 93 -25.04 -15.73 9.22
CA TRP A 93 -23.61 -16.07 9.18
C TRP A 93 -22.91 -15.69 7.86
N MET A 94 -23.61 -15.77 6.72
CA MET A 94 -23.06 -15.35 5.43
C MET A 94 -22.75 -13.85 5.39
N LEU A 95 -23.64 -13.03 5.92
CA LEU A 95 -23.45 -11.58 6.04
C LEU A 95 -22.32 -11.24 7.01
N ALA A 96 -22.28 -11.92 8.16
CA ALA A 96 -21.20 -11.77 9.14
C ALA A 96 -19.84 -12.08 8.52
N LEU A 97 -19.73 -13.15 7.73
CA LEU A 97 -18.52 -13.54 7.03
C LEU A 97 -18.07 -12.47 6.02
N ILE A 98 -18.99 -11.97 5.20
CA ILE A 98 -18.70 -10.94 4.19
C ILE A 98 -18.20 -9.67 4.86
N VAL A 99 -18.86 -9.21 5.91
CA VAL A 99 -18.47 -8.00 6.66
C VAL A 99 -17.10 -8.20 7.32
N PHE A 100 -16.84 -9.34 7.94
CA PHE A 100 -15.57 -9.66 8.55
C PHE A 100 -14.43 -9.67 7.52
N VAL A 101 -14.61 -10.37 6.40
CA VAL A 101 -13.60 -10.45 5.35
C VAL A 101 -13.33 -9.06 4.78
N ALA A 102 -14.36 -8.28 4.46
CA ALA A 102 -14.20 -6.96 3.86
C ALA A 102 -13.54 -5.95 4.83
N SER A 103 -13.91 -5.99 6.12
CA SER A 103 -13.48 -4.98 7.10
C SER A 103 -12.16 -5.33 7.80
N VAL A 104 -11.86 -6.61 7.97
CA VAL A 104 -10.68 -7.07 8.72
C VAL A 104 -9.69 -7.77 7.80
N ALA A 105 -10.10 -8.81 7.07
CA ALA A 105 -9.18 -9.64 6.32
C ALA A 105 -8.55 -8.89 5.13
N VAL A 106 -9.34 -8.16 4.35
CA VAL A 106 -8.84 -7.42 3.17
C VAL A 106 -7.84 -6.32 3.54
N PRO A 107 -8.08 -5.43 4.52
CA PRO A 107 -7.07 -4.45 4.93
C PRO A 107 -5.80 -5.09 5.47
N LEU A 108 -5.92 -6.15 6.28
CA LEU A 108 -4.75 -6.89 6.78
C LEU A 108 -3.93 -7.50 5.64
N LEU A 109 -4.57 -8.15 4.67
CA LEU A 109 -3.89 -8.69 3.51
C LEU A 109 -3.16 -7.61 2.71
N LYS A 110 -3.75 -6.42 2.53
CA LYS A 110 -3.10 -5.29 1.88
C LYS A 110 -1.86 -4.83 2.64
N LEU A 111 -1.96 -4.67 3.96
CA LEU A 111 -0.83 -4.27 4.81
C LEU A 111 0.30 -5.31 4.77
N LEU A 112 -0.03 -6.60 4.89
CA LEU A 112 0.94 -7.69 4.80
C LEU A 112 1.62 -7.75 3.43
N SER A 113 0.85 -7.60 2.36
CA SER A 113 1.37 -7.59 0.99
C SER A 113 2.33 -6.43 0.74
N LEU A 114 1.99 -5.23 1.23
CA LEU A 114 2.87 -4.06 1.16
C LEU A 114 4.15 -4.26 1.99
N THR A 115 4.03 -4.84 3.19
CA THR A 115 5.18 -5.19 4.03
C THR A 115 6.10 -6.17 3.31
N ALA A 116 5.54 -7.24 2.74
CA ALA A 116 6.30 -8.23 1.99
C ALA A 116 7.02 -7.61 0.78
N LEU A 117 6.34 -6.71 0.06
CA LEU A 117 6.95 -6.00 -1.07
C LEU A 117 8.09 -5.08 -0.64
N LEU A 118 7.90 -4.30 0.43
CA LEU A 118 8.94 -3.41 0.97
C LEU A 118 10.15 -4.21 1.45
N LEU A 119 9.94 -5.31 2.17
CA LEU A 119 11.01 -6.21 2.59
C LEU A 119 11.72 -6.86 1.39
N ALA A 120 10.98 -7.28 0.37
CA ALA A 120 11.55 -7.83 -0.84
C ALA A 120 12.42 -6.81 -1.57
N VAL A 121 11.97 -5.56 -1.68
CA VAL A 121 12.75 -4.47 -2.30
C VAL A 121 13.97 -4.13 -1.46
N GLN A 122 13.87 -4.11 -0.13
CA GLN A 122 14.96 -3.79 0.78
C GLN A 122 16.04 -4.88 0.79
N ARG A 123 15.65 -6.16 0.80
CA ARG A 123 16.57 -7.31 0.74
C ARG A 123 17.22 -7.47 -0.62
N ARG A 124 16.69 -6.83 -1.65
CA ARG A 124 17.04 -7.04 -3.04
C ARG A 124 18.00 -6.01 -3.59
N SER A 125 19.15 -5.88 -3.00
CA SER A 125 20.32 -5.31 -3.69
C SER A 125 20.81 -6.20 -4.87
N GLN A 126 20.41 -7.48 -4.95
CA GLN A 126 20.94 -8.44 -5.93
C GLN A 126 19.94 -9.56 -6.27
N GLY A 127 18.98 -9.36 -7.16
CA GLY A 127 18.13 -10.46 -7.57
C GLY A 127 17.13 -10.18 -8.69
N GLU A 128 16.67 -11.19 -9.41
CA GLU A 128 15.97 -11.17 -10.70
C GLU A 128 14.67 -10.32 -10.80
N PRO A 129 14.49 -9.55 -11.91
CA PRO A 129 13.36 -8.63 -12.11
C PRO A 129 12.01 -9.30 -12.34
N LEU A 130 11.97 -10.55 -12.77
CA LEU A 130 10.73 -11.25 -13.20
C LEU A 130 9.77 -11.64 -12.08
N GLN A 131 10.29 -12.00 -10.89
CA GLN A 131 9.45 -12.41 -9.76
C GLN A 131 8.68 -11.22 -9.16
N HIS A 132 9.21 -10.00 -9.26
CA HIS A 132 8.56 -8.79 -8.74
C HIS A 132 7.45 -8.29 -9.66
N ALA A 133 7.55 -8.52 -10.95
CA ALA A 133 6.46 -8.19 -11.87
C ALA A 133 5.20 -9.02 -11.59
N ARG A 134 5.35 -10.26 -11.14
CA ARG A 134 4.21 -11.11 -10.73
C ARG A 134 3.60 -10.66 -9.40
N LEU A 135 4.43 -10.33 -8.41
CA LEU A 135 3.98 -9.77 -7.13
C LEU A 135 3.28 -8.41 -7.31
N TYR A 136 3.82 -7.57 -8.18
CA TYR A 136 3.20 -6.27 -8.50
C TYR A 136 1.82 -6.43 -9.14
N ARG A 137 1.66 -7.37 -10.08
CA ARG A 137 0.35 -7.68 -10.70
C ARG A 137 -0.67 -8.20 -9.70
N LEU A 138 -0.24 -9.05 -8.75
CA LEU A 138 -1.12 -9.53 -7.68
C LEU A 138 -1.57 -8.39 -6.76
N LEU A 139 -0.66 -7.49 -6.39
CA LEU A 139 -0.97 -6.30 -5.59
C LEU A 139 -1.89 -5.33 -6.31
N GLU A 140 -1.68 -5.14 -7.61
CA GLU A 140 -2.55 -4.30 -8.46
C GLU A 140 -3.96 -4.89 -8.54
N LEU A 141 -4.07 -6.21 -8.67
CA LEU A 141 -5.36 -6.91 -8.69
C LEU A 141 -6.10 -6.76 -7.35
N VAL A 142 -5.40 -6.91 -6.22
CA VAL A 142 -5.96 -6.74 -4.86
C VAL A 142 -6.18 -5.25 -4.52
N GLY A 143 -5.39 -4.35 -5.07
CA GLY A 143 -5.49 -2.90 -4.84
C GLY A 143 -6.58 -2.20 -5.66
N ARG A 144 -7.12 -2.87 -6.68
CA ARG A 144 -8.11 -2.29 -7.61
C ARG A 144 -9.54 -2.30 -7.08
N TRP A 145 -9.77 -2.90 -5.89
CA TRP A 145 -11.07 -2.96 -5.18
C TRP A 145 -11.07 -2.08 -3.94
#